data_b52af28442d0eb5e6b6c43e1224d8e17
#
_entry.id   b52af28442d0eb5e6b6c43e1224d8e17
#
_cell.length_a   1.000
_cell.length_b   1.000
_cell.length_c   1.000
_cell.angle_alpha   90.00
_cell.angle_beta   90.00
_cell.angle_gamma   90.00
#
_symmetry.space_group_name_H-M   'P 1'
#
loop_
_entity.id
_entity.type
_entity.pdbx_description
1 polymer ?
#
loop_
_entity_poly.entity_id
_entity_poly.type
_entity_poly.pdbx_seq_one_letter_code
_entity_poly.pdbx_strand_id
1 'polypeptide(L)'
;MNTVIETNIFSAKAAKVWTPKQYEDFVVYIASTPNAGEVVPGSSGVRKIRWGKDGAGKRGGVRVIYFNSAAKETWLLTMYAKNERENIPAHELKKIKEAING
;
A
#
# COMPACT_ATOMS: atom_id res chain seq x y z
N MET A 1 14.73 4.89 7.85
CA MET A 1 13.33 5.22 7.53
C MET A 1 13.22 5.58 6.05
N ASN A 2 12.26 4.98 5.35
CA ASN A 2 12.06 5.28 3.93
C ASN A 2 11.25 6.55 3.74
N THR A 3 11.45 7.23 2.60
CA THR A 3 10.59 8.33 2.20
C THR A 3 9.30 7.74 1.63
N VAL A 4 8.16 8.21 2.09
CA VAL A 4 6.86 7.74 1.60
C VAL A 4 6.35 8.66 0.50
N ILE A 5 6.02 8.06 -0.64
CA ILE A 5 5.51 8.79 -1.80
C ILE A 5 4.15 8.19 -2.17
N GLU A 6 3.16 9.04 -2.37
CA GLU A 6 1.79 8.59 -2.68
C GLU A 6 1.42 8.91 -4.12
N THR A 7 0.71 7.97 -4.75
CA THR A 7 0.07 8.26 -6.04
C THR A 7 -1.21 9.03 -5.78
N ASN A 8 -1.71 9.71 -6.81
CA ASN A 8 -2.99 10.42 -6.71
C ASN A 8 -4.13 9.45 -6.42
N ILE A 9 -4.06 8.25 -6.95
CA ILE A 9 -5.06 7.21 -6.72
C ILE A 9 -5.10 6.82 -5.24
N PHE A 10 -3.93 6.59 -4.65
CA PHE A 10 -3.85 6.24 -3.24
C PHE A 10 -4.38 7.37 -2.36
N SER A 11 -3.93 8.59 -2.61
CA SER A 11 -4.34 9.75 -1.81
C SER A 11 -5.85 9.96 -1.82
N ALA A 12 -6.47 9.82 -2.99
CA ALA A 12 -7.92 9.99 -3.13
C ALA A 12 -8.68 8.92 -2.35
N LYS A 13 -8.22 7.67 -2.42
CA LYS A 13 -8.86 6.58 -1.70
C LYS A 13 -8.68 6.70 -0.19
N ALA A 14 -7.48 7.05 0.25
CA ALA A 14 -7.18 7.20 1.66
C ALA A 14 -8.05 8.30 2.29
N ALA A 15 -8.27 9.39 1.59
CA ALA A 15 -9.11 10.47 2.06
C ALA A 15 -10.56 10.05 2.31
N LYS A 16 -11.05 9.04 1.58
CA LYS A 16 -12.40 8.54 1.75
C LYS A 16 -12.53 7.48 2.83
N VAL A 17 -11.46 6.75 3.09
CA VAL A 17 -11.49 5.57 3.95
C VAL A 17 -10.94 5.84 5.34
N TRP A 18 -9.90 6.65 5.45
CA TRP A 18 -9.23 6.92 6.71
C TRP A 18 -9.49 8.31 7.25
N THR A 19 -9.52 8.42 8.57
CA THR A 19 -9.41 9.71 9.24
C THR A 19 -7.97 10.20 9.09
N PRO A 20 -7.71 11.51 9.29
CA PRO A 20 -6.33 12.02 9.26
C PRO A 20 -5.39 11.28 10.21
N LYS A 21 -5.89 10.89 11.38
CA LYS A 21 -5.11 10.15 12.36
C LYS A 21 -4.74 8.75 11.85
N GLN A 22 -5.70 8.05 11.26
CA GLN A 22 -5.46 6.72 10.71
C GLN A 22 -4.45 6.76 9.56
N TYR A 23 -4.56 7.77 8.71
CA TYR A 23 -3.64 7.99 7.62
C TYR A 23 -2.22 8.22 8.15
N GLU A 24 -2.07 9.13 9.09
CA GLU A 24 -0.77 9.44 9.67
C GLU A 24 -0.15 8.20 10.34
N ASP A 25 -0.95 7.45 11.09
CA ASP A 25 -0.47 6.23 11.75
C ASP A 25 0.07 5.23 10.74
N PHE A 26 -0.61 5.07 9.61
CA PHE A 26 -0.14 4.17 8.57
C PHE A 26 1.17 4.65 7.94
N VAL A 27 1.25 5.94 7.61
CA VAL A 27 2.44 6.51 6.97
C VAL A 27 3.67 6.34 7.88
N VAL A 28 3.53 6.64 9.16
CA VAL A 28 4.63 6.48 10.12
C VAL A 28 5.03 5.01 10.22
N TYR A 29 4.05 4.11 10.29
CA TYR A 29 4.33 2.69 10.39
C TYR A 29 5.10 2.16 9.18
N ILE A 30 4.60 2.45 7.97
CA ILE A 30 5.21 1.89 6.76
C ILE A 30 6.58 2.50 6.47
N ALA A 31 6.78 3.76 6.82
CA ALA A 31 8.08 4.41 6.66
C ALA A 31 9.14 3.73 7.54
N SER A 32 8.74 3.32 8.74
CA SER A 32 9.64 2.68 9.71
C SER A 32 9.82 1.19 9.48
N THR A 33 8.82 0.55 8.84
CA THR A 33 8.83 -0.91 8.61
C THR A 33 8.45 -1.20 7.16
N PRO A 34 9.27 -0.76 6.19
CA PRO A 34 8.89 -0.88 4.77
C PRO A 34 8.73 -2.31 4.27
N ASN A 35 9.29 -3.28 4.97
CA ASN A 35 9.19 -4.69 4.58
C ASN A 35 8.08 -5.44 5.32
N ALA A 36 7.20 -4.73 6.02
CA ALA A 36 6.13 -5.35 6.79
C ALA A 36 5.13 -6.12 5.94
N GLY A 37 4.83 -5.62 4.75
CA GLY A 37 3.93 -6.31 3.83
C GLY A 37 4.59 -7.47 3.12
N GLU A 38 3.77 -8.38 2.58
CA GLU A 38 4.26 -9.54 1.86
C GLU A 38 4.40 -9.24 0.37
N VAL A 39 5.50 -9.72 -0.21
CA VAL A 39 5.69 -9.60 -1.66
C VAL A 39 4.68 -10.49 -2.37
N VAL A 40 3.98 -9.92 -3.35
CA VAL A 40 3.04 -10.67 -4.18
C VAL A 40 3.83 -11.36 -5.28
N PRO A 41 3.84 -12.70 -5.35
CA PRO A 41 4.58 -13.41 -6.39
C PRO A 41 4.14 -12.99 -7.79
N GLY A 42 5.10 -12.79 -8.68
CA GLY A 42 4.82 -12.41 -10.07
C GLY A 42 4.48 -10.94 -10.29
N SER A 43 4.56 -10.12 -9.26
CA SER A 43 4.23 -8.70 -9.35
C SER A 43 5.45 -7.78 -9.53
N SER A 44 6.62 -8.36 -9.62
CA SER A 44 7.89 -7.62 -9.72
C SER A 44 8.21 -6.81 -8.45
N GLY A 45 7.92 -7.40 -7.29
CA GLY A 45 8.30 -6.82 -6.00
C GLY A 45 7.24 -5.95 -5.34
N VAL A 46 6.04 -5.93 -5.88
CA VAL A 46 4.94 -5.21 -5.24
C VAL A 46 4.55 -5.94 -3.96
N ARG A 47 4.27 -5.17 -2.92
CA ARG A 47 3.89 -5.69 -1.61
C ARG A 47 2.45 -5.37 -1.28
N LYS A 48 1.87 -6.21 -0.44
CA LYS A 48 0.51 -6.03 0.03
C LYS A 48 0.50 -6.13 1.56
N ILE A 49 -0.14 -5.18 2.22
CA ILE A 49 -0.28 -5.20 3.67
C ILE A 49 -1.72 -4.91 4.06
N ARG A 50 -2.19 -5.61 5.08
CA ARG A 50 -3.51 -5.37 5.65
C ARG A 50 -3.38 -4.30 6.74
N TRP A 51 -4.22 -3.29 6.67
CA TRP A 51 -4.23 -2.24 7.68
C TRP A 51 -5.66 -2.01 8.16
N GLY A 52 -5.92 -2.39 9.39
CA GLY A 52 -7.23 -2.20 9.98
C GLY A 52 -7.33 -0.91 10.76
N LYS A 53 -8.48 -0.71 11.39
CA LYS A 53 -8.76 0.47 12.20
C LYS A 53 -7.75 0.62 13.35
N ASP A 54 -7.32 -0.51 13.90
CA ASP A 54 -6.40 -0.54 15.04
C ASP A 54 -4.98 -0.94 14.65
N GLY A 55 -4.66 -0.92 13.38
CA GLY A 55 -3.33 -1.21 12.91
C GLY A 55 -3.20 -2.48 12.08
N ALA A 56 -1.96 -2.91 11.86
CA ALA A 56 -1.65 -4.06 11.01
C ALA A 56 -2.20 -5.36 11.60
N GLY A 57 -2.65 -6.26 10.75
CA GLY A 57 -3.08 -7.59 11.14
C GLY A 57 -4.49 -7.70 11.68
N LYS A 58 -5.22 -6.62 11.81
CA LYS A 58 -6.59 -6.65 12.31
C LYS A 58 -7.57 -7.03 11.20
N ARG A 59 -8.65 -7.70 11.59
CA ARG A 59 -9.72 -8.08 10.67
C ARG A 59 -10.40 -6.85 10.09
N GLY A 60 -10.92 -7.01 8.90
CA GLY A 60 -11.53 -5.89 8.18
C GLY A 60 -10.45 -4.98 7.63
N GLY A 61 -10.66 -3.68 7.71
CA GLY A 61 -9.69 -2.73 7.20
C GLY A 61 -9.49 -2.81 5.71
N VAL A 62 -8.34 -2.34 5.27
CA VAL A 62 -8.02 -2.27 3.84
C VAL A 62 -6.74 -3.03 3.52
N ARG A 63 -6.56 -3.30 2.24
CA ARG A 63 -5.31 -3.81 1.71
C ARG A 63 -4.60 -2.64 1.06
N VAL A 64 -3.36 -2.38 1.46
CA VAL A 64 -2.55 -1.33 0.85
C VAL A 64 -1.53 -1.99 -0.07
N ILE A 65 -1.45 -1.50 -1.28
CA ILE A 65 -0.54 -1.98 -2.30
C ILE A 65 0.59 -0.97 -2.43
N TYR A 66 1.82 -1.43 -2.26
CA TYR A 66 2.98 -0.54 -2.31
C TYR A 66 4.22 -1.28 -2.80
N PHE A 67 5.29 -0.54 -3.09
CA PHE A 67 6.59 -1.16 -3.34
C PHE A 67 7.70 -0.25 -2.82
N ASN A 68 8.86 -0.85 -2.56
CA ASN A 68 10.04 -0.13 -2.10
C ASN A 68 11.05 -0.06 -3.25
N SER A 69 11.51 1.15 -3.55
CA SER A 69 12.53 1.34 -4.57
C SER A 69 13.93 1.20 -3.98
N ALA A 70 14.92 1.04 -4.84
CA ALA A 70 16.33 0.99 -4.43
C ALA A 70 16.81 2.29 -3.81
N ALA A 71 16.11 3.40 -4.04
CA ALA A 71 16.44 4.71 -3.47
C ALA A 71 15.85 4.92 -2.08
N LYS A 72 15.41 3.86 -1.43
CA LYS A 72 14.76 3.90 -0.10
C LYS A 72 13.49 4.76 -0.09
N GLU A 73 12.70 4.62 -1.14
CA GLU A 73 11.40 5.24 -1.25
C GLU A 73 10.33 4.17 -1.19
N THR A 74 9.28 4.43 -0.41
CA THR A 74 8.12 3.54 -0.32
C THR A 74 6.99 4.21 -1.08
N TRP A 75 6.58 3.59 -2.20
CA TRP A 75 5.55 4.11 -3.08
C TRP A 75 4.22 3.47 -2.74
N LEU A 76 3.29 4.27 -2.25
CA LEU A 76 1.93 3.82 -1.94
C LEU A 76 1.11 3.92 -3.23
N LEU A 77 0.80 2.77 -3.83
CA LEU A 77 0.22 2.71 -5.17
C LEU A 77 -1.30 2.85 -5.17
N THR A 78 -1.96 2.04 -4.34
CA THR A 78 -3.43 2.03 -4.24
C THR A 78 -3.83 1.28 -2.97
N MET A 79 -5.12 1.28 -2.70
CA MET A 79 -5.68 0.51 -1.60
C MET A 79 -7.08 0.07 -1.97
N TYR A 80 -7.57 -0.98 -1.33
CA TYR A 80 -8.93 -1.45 -1.54
C TYR A 80 -9.44 -2.14 -0.28
N ALA A 81 -10.75 -2.07 -0.06
CA ALA A 81 -11.38 -2.81 1.02
C ALA A 81 -11.68 -4.21 0.52
N LYS A 82 -11.64 -5.19 1.42
CA LYS A 82 -11.89 -6.59 1.07
C LYS A 82 -13.28 -6.77 0.43
N ASN A 83 -14.26 -5.99 0.86
CA ASN A 83 -15.61 -6.08 0.33
C ASN A 83 -15.77 -5.47 -1.06
N GLU A 84 -14.80 -4.66 -1.51
CA GLU A 84 -14.81 -4.10 -2.87
C GLU A 84 -14.27 -5.12 -3.86
N ARG A 85 -13.19 -5.80 -3.48
CA ARG A 85 -12.61 -6.87 -4.28
C ARG A 85 -11.70 -7.71 -3.39
N GLU A 86 -11.61 -8.99 -3.69
CA GLU A 86 -10.81 -9.90 -2.89
C GLU A 86 -9.32 -9.73 -3.12
N ASN A 87 -8.94 -9.48 -4.35
CA ASN A 87 -7.53 -9.44 -4.70
C ASN A 87 -7.32 -8.71 -6.03
N ILE A 88 -6.12 -8.22 -6.22
CA ILE A 88 -5.68 -7.67 -7.50
C ILE A 88 -4.68 -8.66 -8.08
N PRO A 89 -4.91 -9.18 -9.30
CA PRO A 89 -3.97 -10.13 -9.89
C PRO A 89 -2.55 -9.58 -10.01
N ALA A 90 -1.56 -10.44 -9.88
CA ALA A 90 -0.15 -10.04 -9.90
C ALA A 90 0.22 -9.27 -11.17
N HIS A 91 -0.30 -9.66 -12.33
CA HIS A 91 0.01 -8.96 -13.59
C HIS A 91 -0.53 -7.53 -13.60
N GLU A 92 -1.65 -7.29 -12.94
CA GLU A 92 -2.21 -5.94 -12.82
C GLU A 92 -1.37 -5.10 -11.87
N LEU A 93 -0.91 -5.68 -10.76
CA LEU A 93 -0.02 -4.99 -9.82
C LEU A 93 1.29 -4.61 -10.49
N LYS A 94 1.83 -5.50 -11.31
CA LYS A 94 3.04 -5.23 -12.06
C LYS A 94 2.87 -4.05 -13.01
N LYS A 95 1.71 -3.97 -13.68
CA LYS A 95 1.41 -2.84 -14.57
C LYS A 95 1.32 -1.52 -13.81
N ILE A 96 0.70 -1.55 -12.63
CA ILE A 96 0.59 -0.34 -11.80
C ILE A 96 1.99 0.15 -11.42
N LYS A 97 2.86 -0.76 -11.01
CA LYS A 97 4.23 -0.41 -10.67
C LYS A 97 4.99 0.14 -11.86
N GLU A 98 4.87 -0.50 -13.01
CA GLU A 98 5.58 -0.09 -14.23
C GLU A 98 5.13 1.28 -14.72
N ALA A 99 3.87 1.63 -14.51
CA ALA A 99 3.36 2.94 -14.89
C ALA A 99 4.05 4.07 -14.12
N ILE A 100 4.55 3.79 -12.93
CA ILE A 100 5.25 4.78 -12.10
C ILE A 100 6.72 4.84 -12.46
N ASN A 101 7.32 3.68 -12.68
CA ASN A 101 8.74 3.58 -13.01
C ASN A 101 9.04 3.84 -14.49
N GLY A 102 8.02 3.76 -15.28
CA GLY A 102 8.13 3.87 -16.71
C GLY A 102 8.45 5.20 -17.24
#